data_e0bee2d9e94364e7926f6f6ab4b48e59
#
_entry.id   e0bee2d9e94364e7926f6f6ab4b48e59
#
_cell.length_a   1.000
_cell.length_b   1.000
_cell.length_c   1.000
_cell.angle_alpha   90.00
_cell.angle_beta   90.00
_cell.angle_gamma   90.00
#
_symmetry.space_group_name_H-M   'P 1'
#
loop_
_entity.id
_entity.type
_entity.pdbx_description
1 polymer ?
#
loop_
_entity_poly.entity_id
_entity_poly.type
_entity_poly.pdbx_seq_one_letter_code
_entity_poly.pdbx_strand_id
1 'polypeptide(L)'
;IDEYINYMASEMFMGAVDWPRNNVKGFRKIDNGRFRFVLFDLDGTLNTTSPFTTLEGQEYAYGDADWNNGGNRLSLHNEVVTIFLNMLKNADFRKKYVDTFCLIGGSVFTPERVTAIVDSLAARTAGMMAYEGASPYGTANSIKSTFNNTGRYDQLLSSLKNYAVFNMKKSSEQSVKLSSHTANGRLFVNDIPVPTGKFNGKLFAPVVFRAEAPGGYRFAGWVGAGATLTNIVGFGEKWKYYDQGSLDGKQWYSTTFSDYGWSEGQAPLGYASFDEMKALISTT
;
A
#
# COMPACT_ATOMS: atom_id res chain seq x y z
N ILE A 1 9.82 11.55 -6.49
CA ILE A 1 9.77 11.56 -5.01
C ILE A 1 9.15 10.26 -4.49
N ASP A 2 8.01 9.83 -4.99
CA ASP A 2 7.27 8.67 -4.49
C ASP A 2 8.08 7.37 -4.54
N GLU A 3 8.82 7.12 -5.62
CA GLU A 3 9.74 5.99 -5.73
C GLU A 3 10.82 6.01 -4.65
N TYR A 4 11.35 7.19 -4.37
CA TYR A 4 12.36 7.37 -3.34
C TYR A 4 11.78 7.12 -1.94
N ILE A 5 10.59 7.65 -1.66
CA ILE A 5 9.90 7.41 -0.39
C ILE A 5 9.61 5.90 -0.20
N ASN A 6 9.09 5.23 -1.24
CA ASN A 6 8.81 3.80 -1.19
C ASN A 6 10.08 2.98 -0.94
N TYR A 7 11.18 3.33 -1.61
CA TYR A 7 12.47 2.69 -1.43
C TYR A 7 12.97 2.84 0.01
N MET A 8 13.09 4.08 0.48
CA MET A 8 13.55 4.39 1.84
C MET A 8 12.67 3.71 2.90
N ALA A 9 11.35 3.76 2.74
CA ALA A 9 10.42 3.15 3.68
C ALA A 9 10.53 1.62 3.68
N SER A 10 10.75 0.99 2.53
CA SER A 10 10.91 -0.47 2.43
C SER A 10 12.21 -0.95 3.08
N GLU A 11 13.33 -0.31 2.78
CA GLU A 11 14.63 -0.64 3.38
C GLU A 11 14.59 -0.49 4.91
N MET A 12 14.03 0.61 5.38
CA MET A 12 13.93 0.87 6.81
C MET A 12 12.92 -0.05 7.50
N PHE A 13 11.83 -0.43 6.83
CA PHE A 13 10.88 -1.41 7.37
C PHE A 13 11.51 -2.80 7.50
N MET A 14 12.29 -3.18 6.51
CA MET A 14 13.03 -4.45 6.54
C MET A 14 14.19 -4.42 7.53
N GLY A 15 14.72 -3.23 7.87
CA GLY A 15 15.83 -3.09 8.80
C GLY A 15 17.12 -3.66 8.24
N ALA A 16 17.45 -3.29 7.01
CA ALA A 16 18.68 -3.70 6.35
C ALA A 16 19.90 -3.07 7.06
N VAL A 17 20.86 -3.90 7.46
CA VAL A 17 22.02 -3.44 8.26
C VAL A 17 23.18 -2.93 7.42
N ASP A 18 23.31 -3.42 6.20
CA ASP A 18 24.35 -2.99 5.25
C ASP A 18 23.93 -1.78 4.42
N TRP A 19 22.67 -1.47 4.45
CA TRP A 19 22.07 -0.29 3.85
C TRP A 19 22.03 0.87 4.88
N PRO A 20 22.20 2.12 4.53
CA PRO A 20 22.50 2.67 3.20
C PRO A 20 24.00 2.82 2.89
N ARG A 21 24.87 2.24 3.69
CA ARG A 21 26.32 2.28 3.50
C ARG A 21 26.75 1.53 2.24
N ASN A 22 26.14 0.36 2.05
CA ASN A 22 26.23 -0.49 0.89
C ASN A 22 24.83 -0.66 0.26
N ASN A 23 24.75 -1.47 -0.78
CA ASN A 23 23.50 -2.01 -1.32
C ASN A 23 22.53 -0.92 -1.82
N VAL A 24 23.06 0.22 -2.28
CA VAL A 24 22.29 1.28 -2.91
C VAL A 24 22.49 1.24 -4.41
N LYS A 25 21.42 0.95 -5.16
CA LYS A 25 21.40 1.02 -6.62
C LYS A 25 20.21 1.80 -7.12
N GLY A 26 20.49 2.74 -7.99
CA GLY A 26 19.48 3.50 -8.72
C GLY A 26 19.82 3.54 -10.21
N PHE A 27 18.79 3.62 -11.02
CA PHE A 27 18.95 3.77 -12.46
C PHE A 27 17.86 4.72 -13.00
N ARG A 28 18.12 5.28 -14.17
CA ARG A 28 17.13 6.05 -14.92
C ARG A 28 17.34 5.85 -16.42
N LYS A 29 16.30 6.04 -17.18
CA LYS A 29 16.44 6.15 -18.64
C LYS A 29 17.22 7.44 -18.97
N ILE A 30 18.12 7.39 -19.93
CA ILE A 30 19.03 8.50 -20.28
C ILE A 30 18.23 9.75 -20.68
N ASP A 31 17.20 9.59 -21.49
CA ASP A 31 16.37 10.69 -21.97
C ASP A 31 15.19 10.96 -21.01
N ASN A 32 15.39 11.86 -20.05
CA ASN A 32 14.35 12.37 -19.13
C ASN A 32 13.67 11.29 -18.26
N GLY A 33 14.30 10.14 -18.06
CA GLY A 33 13.78 9.09 -17.17
C GLY A 33 13.79 9.52 -15.71
N ARG A 34 12.79 9.06 -14.95
CA ARG A 34 12.77 9.19 -13.49
C ARG A 34 13.72 8.18 -12.87
N PHE A 35 14.35 8.54 -11.77
CA PHE A 35 15.12 7.60 -10.97
C PHE A 35 14.23 6.50 -10.43
N ARG A 36 14.73 5.27 -10.52
CA ARG A 36 14.20 4.06 -9.92
C ARG A 36 15.26 3.48 -9.00
N PHE A 37 14.83 2.93 -7.89
CA PHE A 37 15.72 2.28 -6.93
C PHE A 37 15.46 0.78 -6.93
N VAL A 38 16.50 0.01 -6.66
CA VAL A 38 16.43 -1.45 -6.64
C VAL A 38 16.66 -1.93 -5.21
N LEU A 39 15.72 -2.70 -4.70
CA LEU A 39 15.93 -3.49 -3.49
C LEU A 39 16.74 -4.73 -3.88
N PHE A 40 17.92 -4.87 -3.34
CA PHE A 40 18.80 -6.02 -3.62
C PHE A 40 19.69 -6.29 -2.42
N ASP A 41 20.29 -7.49 -2.38
CA ASP A 41 21.21 -7.92 -1.32
C ASP A 41 20.55 -7.81 0.07
N LEU A 42 19.39 -8.44 0.21
CA LEU A 42 18.52 -8.31 1.38
C LEU A 42 18.78 -9.40 2.43
N ASP A 43 19.87 -10.13 2.36
CA ASP A 43 20.26 -11.17 3.32
C ASP A 43 20.56 -10.60 4.72
N GLY A 44 21.07 -9.36 4.78
CA GLY A 44 21.29 -8.59 6.01
C GLY A 44 20.03 -7.88 6.54
N THR A 45 18.81 -8.31 6.21
CA THR A 45 17.56 -7.68 6.67
C THR A 45 16.96 -8.33 7.91
N LEU A 46 15.90 -7.72 8.45
CA LEU A 46 15.11 -8.19 9.59
C LEU A 46 15.86 -8.19 10.93
N ASN A 47 17.05 -7.63 10.99
CA ASN A 47 17.91 -7.65 12.16
C ASN A 47 17.64 -6.53 13.17
N THR A 48 16.96 -5.48 12.77
CA THR A 48 16.63 -4.34 13.66
C THR A 48 15.16 -3.96 13.60
N THR A 49 14.66 -3.43 14.70
CA THR A 49 13.37 -2.76 14.81
C THR A 49 13.53 -1.26 15.13
N SER A 50 14.76 -0.76 15.12
CA SER A 50 15.09 0.64 15.38
C SER A 50 15.88 1.29 14.24
N PRO A 51 15.40 1.19 12.98
CA PRO A 51 16.15 1.61 11.81
C PRO A 51 16.44 3.12 11.79
N PHE A 52 15.59 3.92 12.42
CA PHE A 52 15.74 5.39 12.42
C PHE A 52 16.89 5.86 13.31
N THR A 53 17.14 5.20 14.43
CA THR A 53 18.28 5.52 15.29
C THR A 53 19.60 5.09 14.67
N THR A 54 19.60 4.03 13.86
CA THR A 54 20.81 3.61 13.15
C THR A 54 21.14 4.53 11.98
N LEU A 55 20.18 5.28 11.48
CA LEU A 55 20.39 6.26 10.42
C LEU A 55 21.14 7.50 10.93
N GLU A 56 20.97 7.87 12.20
CA GLU A 56 21.76 8.91 12.83
C GLU A 56 23.23 8.48 12.87
N GLY A 57 24.10 9.33 12.36
CA GLY A 57 25.54 9.04 12.26
C GLY A 57 25.95 8.31 10.99
N GLN A 58 25.01 7.92 10.11
CA GLN A 58 25.33 7.36 8.80
C GLN A 58 25.36 8.40 7.67
N GLU A 59 25.21 9.68 7.98
CA GLU A 59 25.45 10.77 7.03
C GLU A 59 26.88 10.72 6.45
N TYR A 60 27.78 10.08 7.19
CA TYR A 60 29.12 9.77 6.75
C TYR A 60 29.23 8.26 6.57
N ALA A 61 29.01 7.77 5.37
CA ALA A 61 29.35 6.39 5.04
C ALA A 61 30.86 6.21 5.27
N TYR A 62 31.24 5.18 5.97
CA TYR A 62 32.61 4.71 5.91
C TYR A 62 32.83 4.21 4.49
N GLY A 63 33.63 4.88 3.71
CA GLY A 63 34.12 4.33 2.46
C GLY A 63 34.70 2.94 2.73
N ASP A 64 34.61 2.05 1.77
CA ASP A 64 35.25 0.76 1.86
C ASP A 64 36.64 0.96 2.41
N ALA A 65 36.92 0.32 3.54
CA ALA A 65 38.27 0.26 4.01
C ALA A 65 39.08 -0.32 2.84
N ASP A 66 39.99 0.42 2.32
CA ASP A 66 40.98 -0.15 1.39
C ASP A 66 41.73 -1.20 2.19
N TRP A 67 41.22 -2.43 2.13
CA TRP A 67 41.77 -3.59 2.80
C TRP A 67 43.21 -3.80 2.44
N ASN A 68 43.66 -3.25 1.28
CA ASN A 68 45.01 -3.32 0.80
C ASN A 68 45.92 -2.22 1.37
N ASN A 69 45.39 -1.16 1.96
CA ASN A 69 46.12 0.01 2.43
C ASN A 69 46.01 0.28 3.95
N GLY A 70 45.87 -0.73 4.77
CA GLY A 70 46.00 -0.59 6.23
C GLY A 70 44.79 0.07 6.92
N GLY A 71 43.63 0.15 6.30
CA GLY A 71 42.39 0.40 6.99
C GLY A 71 42.11 1.87 7.35
N ASN A 72 42.69 2.84 6.69
CA ASN A 72 42.27 4.24 6.78
C ASN A 72 40.89 4.40 6.13
N ARG A 73 39.86 4.40 6.97
CA ARG A 73 38.47 4.62 6.55
C ARG A 73 38.33 6.10 6.17
N LEU A 74 38.23 6.37 4.89
CA LEU A 74 37.79 7.68 4.40
C LEU A 74 36.30 7.80 4.74
N SER A 75 35.97 8.80 5.52
CA SER A 75 34.60 9.21 5.76
C SER A 75 34.04 9.80 4.46
N LEU A 76 33.27 9.01 3.72
CA LEU A 76 32.55 9.48 2.55
C LEU A 76 31.17 9.95 2.95
N HIS A 77 30.76 11.08 2.42
CA HIS A 77 29.43 11.60 2.64
C HIS A 77 28.38 10.67 2.01
N ASN A 78 27.40 10.24 2.80
CA ASN A 78 26.31 9.39 2.30
C ASN A 78 25.18 10.24 1.73
N GLU A 79 25.19 10.44 0.44
CA GLU A 79 24.22 11.27 -0.27
C GLU A 79 22.77 10.77 -0.08
N VAL A 80 22.55 9.46 -0.02
CA VAL A 80 21.21 8.89 0.18
C VAL A 80 20.65 9.31 1.52
N VAL A 81 21.43 9.20 2.58
CA VAL A 81 21.03 9.62 3.93
C VAL A 81 20.87 11.12 4.00
N THR A 82 21.81 11.88 3.47
CA THR A 82 21.77 13.33 3.50
C THR A 82 20.57 13.90 2.76
N ILE A 83 20.25 13.37 1.58
CA ILE A 83 19.04 13.76 0.84
C ILE A 83 17.81 13.47 1.68
N PHE A 84 17.71 12.27 2.25
CA PHE A 84 16.56 11.89 3.08
C PHE A 84 16.37 12.82 4.27
N LEU A 85 17.42 13.06 5.07
CA LEU A 85 17.36 13.92 6.24
C LEU A 85 17.03 15.38 5.89
N ASN A 86 17.54 15.88 4.76
CA ASN A 86 17.19 17.21 4.28
C ASN A 86 15.73 17.29 3.81
N MET A 87 15.22 16.28 3.14
CA MET A 87 13.82 16.23 2.72
C MET A 87 12.87 16.11 3.90
N LEU A 88 13.26 15.43 4.98
CA LEU A 88 12.48 15.37 6.22
C LEU A 88 12.31 16.74 6.91
N LYS A 89 13.06 17.78 6.53
CA LYS A 89 12.81 19.15 7.01
C LYS A 89 11.49 19.72 6.47
N ASN A 90 11.01 19.23 5.32
CA ASN A 90 9.72 19.59 4.76
C ASN A 90 8.60 18.79 5.44
N ALA A 91 7.56 19.47 5.94
CA ALA A 91 6.47 18.85 6.68
C ALA A 91 5.63 17.90 5.82
N ASP A 92 5.37 18.26 4.56
CA ASP A 92 4.56 17.44 3.65
C ASP A 92 5.31 16.16 3.27
N PHE A 93 6.62 16.25 3.04
CA PHE A 93 7.46 15.09 2.82
C PHE A 93 7.48 14.16 4.03
N ARG A 94 7.65 14.70 5.24
CA ARG A 94 7.58 13.90 6.48
C ARG A 94 6.26 13.17 6.59
N LYS A 95 5.14 13.88 6.40
CA LYS A 95 3.81 13.28 6.48
C LYS A 95 3.65 12.16 5.46
N LYS A 96 4.03 12.42 4.21
CA LYS A 96 3.95 11.42 3.13
C LYS A 96 4.82 10.20 3.42
N TYR A 97 6.02 10.41 3.95
CA TYR A 97 6.90 9.30 4.34
C TYR A 97 6.28 8.45 5.46
N VAL A 98 5.77 9.09 6.52
CA VAL A 98 5.11 8.39 7.64
C VAL A 98 3.92 7.58 7.16
N ASP A 99 3.06 8.17 6.35
CA ASP A 99 1.89 7.47 5.80
C ASP A 99 2.31 6.28 4.93
N THR A 100 3.32 6.47 4.08
CA THR A 100 3.87 5.39 3.24
C THR A 100 4.46 4.27 4.09
N PHE A 101 5.21 4.60 5.13
CA PHE A 101 5.78 3.60 6.05
C PHE A 101 4.68 2.78 6.75
N CYS A 102 3.63 3.44 7.22
CA CYS A 102 2.46 2.79 7.80
C CYS A 102 1.75 1.88 6.79
N LEU A 103 1.56 2.37 5.55
CA LEU A 103 0.92 1.61 4.48
C LEU A 103 1.73 0.39 4.06
N ILE A 104 3.04 0.48 4.00
CA ILE A 104 3.94 -0.65 3.73
C ILE A 104 3.74 -1.72 4.81
N GLY A 105 3.77 -1.35 6.08
CA GLY A 105 3.60 -2.29 7.19
C GLY A 105 2.22 -2.95 7.22
N GLY A 106 1.16 -2.16 7.07
CA GLY A 106 -0.21 -2.66 7.18
C GLY A 106 -0.82 -3.20 5.87
N SER A 107 -0.07 -3.18 4.77
CA SER A 107 -0.58 -3.64 3.47
C SER A 107 0.38 -4.62 2.76
N VAL A 108 1.68 -4.30 2.71
CA VAL A 108 2.68 -5.11 1.99
C VAL A 108 3.26 -6.19 2.88
N PHE A 109 3.73 -5.83 4.06
CA PHE A 109 4.45 -6.70 4.99
C PHE A 109 3.54 -7.25 6.10
N THR A 110 2.28 -7.52 5.77
CA THR A 110 1.39 -8.18 6.74
C THR A 110 1.82 -9.63 6.95
N PRO A 111 1.67 -10.19 8.17
CA PRO A 111 2.04 -11.58 8.47
C PRO A 111 1.44 -12.60 7.50
N GLU A 112 0.17 -12.45 7.15
CA GLU A 112 -0.54 -13.35 6.25
C GLU A 112 0.06 -13.32 4.84
N ARG A 113 0.36 -12.12 4.34
CA ARG A 113 0.94 -11.96 3.00
C ARG A 113 2.36 -12.49 2.94
N VAL A 114 3.19 -12.16 3.94
CA VAL A 114 4.56 -12.66 4.03
C VAL A 114 4.56 -14.18 4.13
N THR A 115 3.72 -14.77 4.98
CA THR A 115 3.59 -16.23 5.10
C THR A 115 3.25 -16.87 3.76
N ALA A 116 2.25 -16.36 3.05
CA ALA A 116 1.84 -16.92 1.76
C ALA A 116 2.95 -16.87 0.70
N ILE A 117 3.70 -15.76 0.64
CA ILE A 117 4.81 -15.59 -0.32
C ILE A 117 5.96 -16.53 0.05
N VAL A 118 6.36 -16.54 1.31
CA VAL A 118 7.50 -17.34 1.80
C VAL A 118 7.23 -18.82 1.65
N ASP A 119 6.04 -19.29 1.98
CA ASP A 119 5.65 -20.71 1.80
C ASP A 119 5.63 -21.10 0.33
N SER A 120 5.12 -20.22 -0.54
CA SER A 120 5.13 -20.46 -1.99
C SER A 120 6.56 -20.56 -2.53
N LEU A 121 7.46 -19.68 -2.11
CA LEU A 121 8.86 -19.70 -2.53
C LEU A 121 9.57 -20.96 -2.00
N ALA A 122 9.39 -21.31 -0.73
CA ALA A 122 9.97 -22.50 -0.15
C ALA A 122 9.52 -23.79 -0.87
N ALA A 123 8.22 -23.91 -1.15
CA ALA A 123 7.68 -25.03 -1.91
C ALA A 123 8.25 -25.15 -3.31
N ARG A 124 8.43 -24.01 -4.02
CA ARG A 124 9.00 -23.98 -5.37
C ARG A 124 10.47 -24.34 -5.43
N THR A 125 11.23 -24.04 -4.38
CA THR A 125 12.69 -24.30 -4.33
C THR A 125 13.05 -25.62 -3.66
N ALA A 126 12.12 -26.25 -2.95
CA ALA A 126 12.38 -27.43 -2.12
C ALA A 126 13.03 -28.59 -2.91
N GLY A 127 12.54 -28.89 -4.11
CA GLY A 127 13.10 -29.96 -4.93
C GLY A 127 14.55 -29.69 -5.38
N MET A 128 14.87 -28.48 -5.76
CA MET A 128 16.23 -28.08 -6.13
C MET A 128 17.16 -28.09 -4.93
N MET A 129 16.72 -27.57 -3.79
CA MET A 129 17.52 -27.54 -2.57
C MET A 129 17.75 -28.94 -2.00
N ALA A 130 16.79 -29.84 -2.12
CA ALA A 130 16.95 -31.24 -1.72
C ALA A 130 18.03 -31.96 -2.52
N TYR A 131 18.16 -31.62 -3.81
CA TYR A 131 19.25 -32.14 -4.66
C TYR A 131 20.64 -31.73 -4.15
N GLU A 132 20.74 -30.51 -3.57
CA GLU A 132 21.96 -30.00 -2.93
C GLU A 132 22.09 -30.42 -1.44
N GLY A 133 21.25 -31.31 -0.96
CA GLY A 133 21.27 -31.73 0.46
C GLY A 133 20.76 -30.67 1.44
N ALA A 134 20.05 -29.67 0.96
CA ALA A 134 19.56 -28.53 1.73
C ALA A 134 18.02 -28.46 1.80
N SER A 135 17.50 -27.58 2.63
CA SER A 135 16.07 -27.35 2.78
C SER A 135 15.77 -25.86 2.95
N PRO A 136 14.77 -25.31 2.22
CA PRO A 136 14.38 -23.91 2.35
C PRO A 136 13.56 -23.61 3.62
N TYR A 137 13.01 -24.64 4.26
CA TYR A 137 11.98 -24.46 5.29
C TYR A 137 12.53 -23.87 6.60
N GLY A 138 13.79 -24.06 6.92
CA GLY A 138 14.43 -23.43 8.09
C GLY A 138 14.42 -21.90 7.95
N THR A 139 14.94 -21.39 6.84
CA THR A 139 14.94 -19.95 6.52
C THR A 139 13.52 -19.40 6.38
N ALA A 140 12.64 -20.14 5.70
CA ALA A 140 11.23 -19.76 5.55
C ALA A 140 10.54 -19.58 6.92
N ASN A 141 10.75 -20.52 7.85
CA ASN A 141 10.19 -20.44 9.19
C ASN A 141 10.77 -19.27 10.00
N SER A 142 12.05 -19.00 9.88
CA SER A 142 12.69 -17.85 10.52
C SER A 142 12.08 -16.52 10.05
N ILE A 143 11.94 -16.33 8.75
CA ILE A 143 11.31 -15.13 8.17
C ILE A 143 9.87 -15.00 8.67
N LYS A 144 9.07 -16.05 8.57
CA LYS A 144 7.68 -16.04 9.06
C LYS A 144 7.59 -15.70 10.54
N SER A 145 8.46 -16.28 11.36
CA SER A 145 8.51 -15.99 12.80
C SER A 145 8.77 -14.53 13.08
N THR A 146 9.67 -13.89 12.34
CA THR A 146 9.97 -12.46 12.49
C THR A 146 8.76 -11.58 12.19
N PHE A 147 7.99 -11.90 11.14
CA PHE A 147 6.80 -11.11 10.77
C PHE A 147 5.55 -11.47 11.58
N ASN A 148 5.42 -12.71 12.02
CA ASN A 148 4.34 -13.14 12.89
C ASN A 148 4.54 -12.70 14.35
N ASN A 149 5.74 -12.27 14.71
CA ASN A 149 5.98 -11.65 16.01
C ASN A 149 5.20 -10.35 16.07
N THR A 150 4.12 -10.34 16.83
CA THR A 150 3.17 -9.25 16.94
C THR A 150 3.77 -7.92 17.40
N GLY A 151 4.97 -7.95 17.98
CA GLY A 151 5.69 -6.78 18.43
C GLY A 151 6.45 -6.01 17.33
N ARG A 152 6.83 -6.65 16.20
CA ARG A 152 7.73 -6.01 15.23
C ARG A 152 7.16 -4.74 14.62
N TYR A 153 5.94 -4.80 14.10
CA TYR A 153 5.30 -3.62 13.49
C TYR A 153 5.17 -2.47 14.48
N ASP A 154 4.72 -2.78 15.70
CA ASP A 154 4.58 -1.78 16.76
C ASP A 154 5.94 -1.21 17.22
N GLN A 155 6.98 -2.01 17.27
CA GLN A 155 8.34 -1.56 17.56
C GLN A 155 8.87 -0.63 16.47
N LEU A 156 8.65 -0.94 15.20
CA LEU A 156 9.01 -0.07 14.08
C LEU A 156 8.27 1.26 14.12
N LEU A 157 6.96 1.26 14.41
CA LEU A 157 6.20 2.49 14.58
C LEU A 157 6.65 3.28 15.81
N SER A 158 6.99 2.61 16.90
CA SER A 158 7.57 3.25 18.09
C SER A 158 8.91 3.90 17.77
N SER A 159 9.78 3.21 17.05
CA SER A 159 11.05 3.78 16.58
C SER A 159 10.83 5.03 15.73
N LEU A 160 9.90 4.99 14.78
CA LEU A 160 9.53 6.15 13.97
C LEU A 160 9.02 7.31 14.81
N LYS A 161 8.10 7.07 15.76
CA LYS A 161 7.58 8.11 16.66
C LYS A 161 8.66 8.76 17.52
N ASN A 162 9.61 7.97 17.99
CA ASN A 162 10.64 8.42 18.90
C ASN A 162 11.79 9.15 18.19
N TYR A 163 11.93 8.98 16.88
CA TYR A 163 12.94 9.70 16.13
C TYR A 163 12.60 11.18 16.06
N ALA A 164 13.47 12.00 16.62
CA ALA A 164 13.18 13.42 16.90
C ALA A 164 12.78 14.21 15.65
N VAL A 165 13.35 13.87 14.49
CA VAL A 165 13.11 14.57 13.22
C VAL A 165 11.64 14.47 12.77
N PHE A 166 10.93 13.40 13.10
CA PHE A 166 9.50 13.29 12.77
C PHE A 166 8.59 14.13 13.67
N ASN A 167 9.09 14.52 14.85
CA ASN A 167 8.33 15.31 15.83
C ASN A 167 6.97 14.68 16.20
N MET A 168 6.94 13.36 16.38
CA MET A 168 5.70 12.58 16.55
C MET A 168 5.52 12.00 17.95
N LYS A 169 6.37 12.33 18.93
CA LYS A 169 6.28 11.77 20.30
C LYS A 169 4.89 11.87 20.94
N LYS A 170 4.17 12.95 20.65
CA LYS A 170 2.83 13.22 21.17
C LYS A 170 1.71 12.74 20.26
N SER A 171 2.03 12.21 19.09
CA SER A 171 1.03 11.72 18.15
C SER A 171 0.49 10.36 18.59
N SER A 172 -0.83 10.21 18.54
CA SER A 172 -1.49 8.93 18.78
C SER A 172 -1.78 8.23 17.45
N GLU A 173 -1.43 6.97 17.37
CA GLU A 173 -1.83 6.11 16.28
C GLU A 173 -3.26 5.61 16.47
N GLN A 174 -3.98 5.48 15.36
CA GLN A 174 -5.31 4.91 15.30
C GLN A 174 -5.26 3.61 14.49
N SER A 175 -5.83 2.55 15.03
CA SER A 175 -5.99 1.28 14.30
C SER A 175 -7.03 1.44 13.21
N VAL A 176 -6.65 1.11 11.98
CA VAL A 176 -7.49 1.27 10.80
C VAL A 176 -7.47 -0.03 9.99
N LYS A 177 -8.64 -0.45 9.54
CA LYS A 177 -8.79 -1.54 8.58
C LYS A 177 -9.58 -1.04 7.37
N LEU A 178 -8.98 -1.16 6.20
CA LEU A 178 -9.60 -0.76 4.93
C LEU A 178 -9.60 -1.95 3.98
N SER A 179 -10.68 -2.15 3.27
CA SER A 179 -10.78 -3.12 2.18
C SER A 179 -11.80 -2.67 1.16
N SER A 180 -11.59 -3.02 -0.11
CA SER A 180 -12.58 -2.86 -1.16
C SER A 180 -13.40 -4.14 -1.28
N HIS A 181 -14.70 -4.02 -1.46
CA HIS A 181 -15.56 -5.15 -1.84
C HIS A 181 -15.39 -5.55 -3.30
N THR A 182 -14.90 -4.64 -4.11
CA THR A 182 -14.65 -4.88 -5.54
C THR A 182 -13.19 -5.21 -5.76
N ALA A 183 -12.91 -6.29 -6.49
CA ALA A 183 -11.53 -6.78 -6.70
C ALA A 183 -10.58 -5.71 -7.28
N ASN A 184 -11.07 -4.80 -8.11
CA ASN A 184 -10.28 -3.76 -8.75
C ASN A 184 -10.54 -2.35 -8.19
N GLY A 185 -11.25 -2.24 -7.06
CA GLY A 185 -11.42 -0.96 -6.36
C GLY A 185 -10.09 -0.49 -5.78
N ARG A 186 -9.77 0.79 -5.99
CA ARG A 186 -8.54 1.40 -5.47
C ARG A 186 -8.83 2.21 -4.22
N LEU A 187 -8.05 2.01 -3.20
CA LEU A 187 -8.12 2.75 -1.94
C LEU A 187 -6.90 3.64 -1.78
N PHE A 188 -7.10 4.79 -1.16
CA PHE A 188 -6.05 5.77 -0.92
C PHE A 188 -6.12 6.29 0.51
N VAL A 189 -4.96 6.56 1.08
CA VAL A 189 -4.75 7.25 2.35
C VAL A 189 -3.92 8.50 2.05
N ASN A 190 -4.47 9.68 2.30
CA ASN A 190 -3.81 10.96 1.98
C ASN A 190 -3.24 10.98 0.54
N ASP A 191 -4.05 10.55 -0.44
CA ASP A 191 -3.71 10.38 -1.86
C ASP A 191 -2.61 9.37 -2.18
N ILE A 192 -2.10 8.64 -1.20
CA ILE A 192 -1.18 7.53 -1.41
C ILE A 192 -2.00 6.26 -1.69
N PRO A 193 -1.78 5.57 -2.81
CA PRO A 193 -2.47 4.31 -3.08
C PRO A 193 -2.14 3.26 -2.02
N VAL A 194 -3.15 2.56 -1.54
CA VAL A 194 -2.95 1.36 -0.70
C VAL A 194 -2.40 0.24 -1.57
N PRO A 195 -1.15 -0.22 -1.38
CA PRO A 195 -0.44 -1.03 -2.36
C PRO A 195 -1.14 -2.34 -2.77
N THR A 196 -1.81 -3.00 -1.83
CA THR A 196 -2.47 -4.30 -2.07
C THR A 196 -4.00 -4.19 -2.15
N GLY A 197 -4.55 -2.97 -2.17
CA GLY A 197 -5.99 -2.74 -2.08
C GLY A 197 -6.62 -3.09 -0.72
N LYS A 198 -5.79 -3.50 0.26
CA LYS A 198 -6.19 -3.78 1.63
C LYS A 198 -5.19 -3.19 2.61
N PHE A 199 -5.68 -2.67 3.72
CA PHE A 199 -4.85 -2.16 4.80
C PHE A 199 -5.39 -2.66 6.14
N ASN A 200 -4.50 -3.12 7.00
CA ASN A 200 -4.79 -3.45 8.38
C ASN A 200 -3.58 -3.05 9.23
N GLY A 201 -3.66 -1.87 9.83
CA GLY A 201 -2.51 -1.30 10.53
C GLY A 201 -2.87 -0.05 11.31
N LYS A 202 -1.87 0.78 11.57
CA LYS A 202 -2.01 2.02 12.33
C LYS A 202 -1.67 3.22 11.45
N LEU A 203 -2.43 4.29 11.60
CA LEU A 203 -2.22 5.57 10.91
C LEU A 203 -2.18 6.71 11.93
N PHE A 204 -1.52 7.81 11.56
CA PHE A 204 -1.42 9.03 12.36
C PHE A 204 -2.22 10.16 11.73
N ALA A 205 -3.08 10.79 12.51
CA ALA A 205 -3.87 11.93 12.06
C ALA A 205 -2.98 13.12 11.61
N PRO A 206 -3.45 13.95 10.65
CA PRO A 206 -4.72 13.86 9.94
C PRO A 206 -4.70 12.80 8.83
N VAL A 207 -5.86 12.16 8.59
CA VAL A 207 -6.00 11.12 7.57
C VAL A 207 -7.26 11.38 6.74
N VAL A 208 -7.11 11.33 5.43
CA VAL A 208 -8.20 11.39 4.45
C VAL A 208 -8.24 10.06 3.69
N PHE A 209 -9.39 9.43 3.69
CA PHE A 209 -9.62 8.21 2.90
C PHE A 209 -10.32 8.57 1.59
N ARG A 210 -9.82 8.01 0.50
CA ARG A 210 -10.43 8.14 -0.81
C ARG A 210 -10.53 6.75 -1.47
N ALA A 211 -11.58 6.53 -2.23
CA ALA A 211 -11.77 5.32 -3.01
C ALA A 211 -12.05 5.67 -4.47
N GLU A 212 -11.54 4.87 -5.37
CA GLU A 212 -11.83 4.93 -6.80
C GLU A 212 -12.48 3.62 -7.23
N ALA A 213 -13.61 3.73 -7.89
CA ALA A 213 -14.30 2.59 -8.45
C ALA A 213 -13.71 2.22 -9.81
N PRO A 214 -13.60 0.93 -10.16
CA PRO A 214 -13.23 0.51 -11.50
C PRO A 214 -14.33 0.84 -12.52
N GLY A 215 -14.01 0.71 -13.81
CA GLY A 215 -14.98 0.93 -14.89
C GLY A 215 -16.24 0.08 -14.70
N GLY A 216 -17.41 0.67 -14.90
CA GLY A 216 -18.71 0.04 -14.69
C GLY A 216 -19.21 0.05 -13.23
N TYR A 217 -18.44 0.61 -12.30
CA TYR A 217 -18.81 0.73 -10.89
C TYR A 217 -18.78 2.20 -10.45
N ARG A 218 -19.47 2.49 -9.37
CA ARG A 218 -19.38 3.79 -8.68
C ARG A 218 -19.08 3.58 -7.20
N PHE A 219 -18.46 4.55 -6.58
CA PHE A 219 -18.30 4.55 -5.14
C PHE A 219 -19.65 4.78 -4.47
N ALA A 220 -20.10 3.83 -3.68
CA ALA A 220 -21.39 3.89 -3.00
C ALA A 220 -21.29 4.51 -1.59
N GLY A 221 -20.15 4.38 -0.94
CA GLY A 221 -19.93 4.91 0.39
C GLY A 221 -18.94 4.10 1.20
N TRP A 222 -18.66 4.56 2.40
CA TRP A 222 -17.89 3.85 3.41
C TRP A 222 -18.84 3.11 4.34
N VAL A 223 -18.52 1.85 4.63
CA VAL A 223 -19.30 0.99 5.52
C VAL A 223 -18.41 0.63 6.70
N GLY A 224 -18.93 0.76 7.92
CA GLY A 224 -18.21 0.39 9.14
C GLY A 224 -17.96 -1.12 9.25
N ALA A 225 -16.91 -1.51 9.97
CA ALA A 225 -16.62 -2.91 10.22
C ALA A 225 -17.82 -3.60 10.93
N GLY A 226 -18.21 -4.76 10.43
CA GLY A 226 -19.36 -5.50 10.95
C GLY A 226 -20.71 -5.12 10.36
N ALA A 227 -20.80 -4.07 9.54
CA ALA A 227 -22.01 -3.80 8.79
C ALA A 227 -22.17 -4.83 7.65
N THR A 228 -23.34 -5.43 7.58
CA THR A 228 -23.70 -6.28 6.44
C THR A 228 -24.03 -5.36 5.27
N LEU A 229 -23.29 -5.50 4.17
CA LEU A 229 -23.68 -4.86 2.92
C LEU A 229 -24.89 -5.61 2.39
N THR A 230 -26.05 -4.99 2.53
CA THR A 230 -27.22 -5.43 1.79
C THR A 230 -27.15 -4.79 0.42
N ASN A 231 -27.19 -5.59 -0.63
CA ASN A 231 -27.44 -5.06 -1.96
C ASN A 231 -28.81 -4.41 -1.93
N ILE A 232 -28.86 -3.08 -1.94
CA ILE A 232 -30.11 -2.33 -2.03
C ILE A 232 -30.76 -2.62 -3.40
N VAL A 233 -29.91 -2.84 -4.38
CA VAL A 233 -30.30 -3.19 -5.75
C VAL A 233 -29.32 -4.22 -6.29
N GLY A 234 -29.81 -5.41 -6.64
CA GLY A 234 -29.04 -6.46 -7.31
C GLY A 234 -28.83 -6.15 -8.79
N PHE A 235 -27.77 -6.73 -9.37
CA PHE A 235 -27.60 -6.72 -10.81
C PHE A 235 -28.73 -7.55 -11.45
N GLY A 236 -29.41 -6.96 -12.45
CA GLY A 236 -30.53 -7.63 -13.11
C GLY A 236 -31.87 -7.54 -12.36
N GLU A 237 -31.96 -6.75 -11.30
CA GLU A 237 -33.22 -6.49 -10.58
C GLU A 237 -34.22 -5.75 -11.47
N LYS A 238 -35.51 -5.92 -11.13
CA LYS A 238 -36.57 -5.18 -11.79
C LYS A 238 -36.65 -3.75 -11.29
N TRP A 239 -36.76 -2.83 -12.21
CA TRP A 239 -36.91 -1.40 -11.94
C TRP A 239 -38.17 -0.86 -12.60
N LYS A 240 -38.80 0.09 -11.93
CA LYS A 240 -39.77 0.95 -12.62
C LYS A 240 -39.04 2.01 -13.40
N TYR A 241 -39.50 2.26 -14.61
CA TYR A 241 -38.98 3.30 -15.50
C TYR A 241 -40.09 4.09 -16.15
N TYR A 242 -39.78 5.33 -16.52
CA TYR A 242 -40.70 6.23 -17.21
C TYR A 242 -40.06 6.71 -18.49
N ASP A 243 -40.68 6.35 -19.62
CA ASP A 243 -40.23 6.65 -20.98
C ASP A 243 -41.22 7.52 -21.78
N GLN A 244 -42.25 8.04 -21.11
CA GLN A 244 -43.34 8.78 -21.76
C GLN A 244 -43.15 10.29 -21.73
N GLY A 245 -41.90 10.77 -21.68
CA GLY A 245 -41.58 12.19 -21.78
C GLY A 245 -40.83 12.76 -20.58
N SER A 246 -40.81 14.08 -20.43
CA SER A 246 -40.03 14.71 -19.35
C SER A 246 -40.79 14.70 -18.02
N LEU A 247 -40.04 14.47 -16.96
CA LEU A 247 -40.45 14.64 -15.57
C LEU A 247 -40.00 15.99 -14.98
N ASP A 248 -39.57 16.95 -15.84
CA ASP A 248 -39.14 18.27 -15.41
C ASP A 248 -40.26 18.96 -14.62
N GLY A 249 -39.90 19.56 -13.49
CA GLY A 249 -40.83 20.22 -12.58
C GLY A 249 -41.68 19.28 -11.71
N LYS A 250 -41.58 17.97 -11.89
CA LYS A 250 -42.20 16.96 -10.99
C LYS A 250 -41.18 16.50 -9.96
N GLN A 251 -41.60 16.38 -8.70
CA GLN A 251 -40.74 15.91 -7.60
C GLN A 251 -40.66 14.37 -7.62
N TRP A 252 -40.25 13.77 -8.74
CA TRP A 252 -40.22 12.31 -8.93
C TRP A 252 -39.25 11.59 -7.96
N TYR A 253 -38.31 12.31 -7.38
CA TYR A 253 -37.36 11.83 -6.36
C TYR A 253 -37.94 11.89 -4.94
N SER A 254 -39.17 12.41 -4.73
CA SER A 254 -39.79 12.47 -3.44
C SER A 254 -40.31 11.10 -3.03
N THR A 255 -40.15 10.74 -1.75
CA THR A 255 -40.70 9.50 -1.16
C THR A 255 -42.23 9.43 -1.20
N THR A 256 -42.90 10.55 -1.43
CA THR A 256 -44.35 10.66 -1.58
C THR A 256 -44.82 10.66 -3.03
N PHE A 257 -43.90 10.61 -4.00
CA PHE A 257 -44.26 10.56 -5.40
C PHE A 257 -44.82 9.19 -5.75
N SER A 258 -45.96 9.18 -6.47
CA SER A 258 -46.54 7.92 -6.95
C SER A 258 -45.98 7.56 -8.33
N ASP A 259 -45.34 6.44 -8.39
CA ASP A 259 -44.86 5.82 -9.63
C ASP A 259 -45.87 4.78 -10.19
N TYR A 260 -47.14 4.89 -9.76
CA TYR A 260 -48.20 4.05 -10.28
C TYR A 260 -48.38 4.31 -11.77
N GLY A 261 -48.37 3.24 -12.56
CA GLY A 261 -48.43 3.33 -14.02
C GLY A 261 -47.07 3.47 -14.72
N TRP A 262 -45.97 3.48 -13.99
CA TRP A 262 -44.64 3.32 -14.60
C TRP A 262 -44.45 1.88 -15.09
N SER A 263 -43.76 1.73 -16.20
CA SER A 263 -43.37 0.42 -16.73
C SER A 263 -42.32 -0.25 -15.83
N GLU A 264 -42.29 -1.57 -15.83
CA GLU A 264 -41.27 -2.35 -15.13
C GLU A 264 -40.41 -3.14 -16.12
N GLY A 265 -39.09 -3.14 -15.90
CA GLY A 265 -38.16 -3.92 -16.68
C GLY A 265 -36.96 -4.38 -15.85
N GLN A 266 -36.35 -5.45 -16.27
CA GLN A 266 -35.12 -5.96 -15.65
C GLN A 266 -33.92 -5.12 -16.14
N ALA A 267 -33.06 -4.69 -15.22
CA ALA A 267 -31.86 -3.98 -15.59
C ALA A 267 -30.89 -4.86 -16.41
N PRO A 268 -30.12 -4.29 -17.33
CA PRO A 268 -30.02 -2.88 -17.67
C PRO A 268 -31.22 -2.34 -18.49
N LEU A 269 -31.64 -1.13 -18.15
CA LEU A 269 -32.71 -0.42 -18.84
C LEU A 269 -32.10 0.69 -19.70
N GLY A 270 -32.62 0.97 -20.90
CA GLY A 270 -32.13 2.04 -21.73
C GLY A 270 -32.44 1.84 -23.22
N TYR A 271 -31.78 2.65 -24.04
CA TYR A 271 -31.86 2.57 -25.49
C TYR A 271 -30.45 2.41 -26.06
N ALA A 272 -30.30 1.56 -27.08
CA ALA A 272 -29.05 1.36 -27.76
C ALA A 272 -29.20 1.47 -29.27
N SER A 273 -28.19 2.03 -29.94
CA SER A 273 -28.14 2.15 -31.38
C SER A 273 -27.52 0.94 -32.10
N PHE A 274 -26.83 0.06 -31.37
CA PHE A 274 -26.14 -1.10 -31.92
C PHE A 274 -26.61 -2.41 -31.29
N ASP A 275 -26.59 -3.47 -32.07
CA ASP A 275 -27.32 -4.70 -31.79
C ASP A 275 -26.79 -5.49 -30.59
N GLU A 276 -25.49 -5.44 -30.34
CA GLU A 276 -24.88 -6.10 -29.16
C GLU A 276 -25.40 -5.53 -27.84
N MET A 277 -25.64 -4.22 -27.79
CA MET A 277 -26.20 -3.58 -26.60
C MET A 277 -27.72 -3.76 -26.54
N LYS A 278 -28.43 -3.76 -27.67
CA LYS A 278 -29.88 -4.04 -27.69
C LYS A 278 -30.21 -5.39 -27.08
N ALA A 279 -29.37 -6.40 -27.33
CA ALA A 279 -29.53 -7.75 -26.77
C ALA A 279 -29.41 -7.81 -25.23
N LEU A 280 -28.79 -6.79 -24.60
CA LEU A 280 -28.60 -6.72 -23.15
C LEU A 280 -29.64 -5.84 -22.46
N ILE A 281 -30.42 -5.05 -23.19
CA ILE A 281 -31.37 -4.09 -22.65
C ILE A 281 -32.76 -4.72 -22.64
N SER A 282 -33.43 -4.66 -21.50
CA SER A 282 -34.76 -5.28 -21.31
C SER A 282 -35.93 -4.35 -21.68
N THR A 283 -35.65 -3.12 -22.07
CA THR A 283 -36.64 -2.15 -22.55
C THR A 283 -36.57 -2.01 -24.05
N THR A 284 -37.67 -2.19 -24.72
CA THR A 284 -37.83 -1.96 -26.17
C THR A 284 -38.60 -0.68 -26.42
#